data_9fe4bfef2942a342ae85a430714df667
#
_entry.id   9fe4bfef2942a342ae85a430714df667
#
_cell.length_a   1.000
_cell.length_b   1.000
_cell.length_c   1.000
_cell.angle_alpha   90.00
_cell.angle_beta   90.00
_cell.angle_gamma   90.00
#
_symmetry.space_group_name_H-M   'P 1'
#
loop_
_entity.id
_entity.type
_entity.pdbx_description
1 polymer ?
#
loop_
_entity_poly.entity_id
_entity_poly.type
_entity_poly.pdbx_seq_one_letter_code
_entity_poly.pdbx_strand_id
1 'polypeptide(L)'
;MIDTHSHIYSEEFDTDRAEIIDRARQVGITHIVLPNVDSESLPRMLDLEAAYPDYCFAAIGVHPTSIGEHFETELQLVRTELERRAWVAIGEIGIDLYWDKTYLPQQIIAFQRQLDWALEYNLPVIIHVRDAFRETMDALAPYRNKGLRGVFHSFTGGIDEARE
;
A
#
# COMPACT_ATOMS: atom_id res chain seq x y z
N MET A 1 -19.12 7.88 0.55
CA MET A 1 -18.21 6.95 1.27
C MET A 1 -16.93 6.85 0.45
N ILE A 2 -15.77 6.68 1.10
CA ILE A 2 -14.49 6.45 0.41
C ILE A 2 -14.09 4.99 0.66
N ASP A 3 -13.75 4.26 -0.40
CA ASP A 3 -13.05 2.98 -0.31
C ASP A 3 -11.56 3.27 -0.24
N THR A 4 -10.96 3.01 0.90
CA THR A 4 -9.56 3.37 1.15
C THR A 4 -8.56 2.31 0.71
N HIS A 5 -9.04 1.17 0.16
CA HIS A 5 -8.15 0.09 -0.26
C HIS A 5 -8.85 -0.87 -1.23
N SER A 6 -8.47 -0.84 -2.49
CA SER A 6 -9.00 -1.78 -3.50
C SER A 6 -7.97 -2.08 -4.58
N HIS A 7 -7.74 -3.38 -4.85
CA HIS A 7 -6.91 -3.84 -5.97
C HIS A 7 -7.76 -4.16 -7.23
N ILE A 8 -8.80 -3.39 -7.46
CA ILE A 8 -9.73 -3.59 -8.59
C ILE A 8 -9.05 -3.49 -9.97
N TYR A 9 -7.79 -3.04 -10.02
CA TYR A 9 -6.97 -3.06 -11.23
C TYR A 9 -6.43 -4.45 -11.58
N SER A 10 -6.50 -5.44 -10.65
CA SER A 10 -6.01 -6.82 -10.85
C SER A 10 -6.71 -7.53 -12.00
N GLU A 11 -6.03 -8.52 -12.60
CA GLU A 11 -6.51 -9.28 -13.78
C GLU A 11 -7.84 -9.98 -13.57
N GLU A 12 -8.09 -10.44 -12.36
CA GLU A 12 -9.35 -11.10 -11.96
C GLU A 12 -10.60 -10.23 -12.21
N PHE A 13 -10.44 -8.92 -12.32
CA PHE A 13 -11.53 -7.97 -12.60
C PHE A 13 -11.61 -7.54 -14.08
N ASP A 14 -10.79 -8.07 -14.97
CA ASP A 14 -10.74 -7.61 -16.38
C ASP A 14 -12.09 -7.73 -17.09
N THR A 15 -12.89 -8.73 -16.74
CA THR A 15 -14.15 -9.00 -17.42
C THR A 15 -15.32 -8.14 -16.94
N ASP A 16 -15.27 -7.61 -15.70
CA ASP A 16 -16.41 -6.91 -15.09
C ASP A 16 -16.02 -5.64 -14.30
N ARG A 17 -14.78 -5.19 -14.39
CA ARG A 17 -14.25 -4.00 -13.68
C ARG A 17 -15.13 -2.77 -13.80
N ALA A 18 -15.61 -2.46 -15.01
CA ALA A 18 -16.48 -1.31 -15.24
C ALA A 18 -17.80 -1.45 -14.48
N GLU A 19 -18.40 -2.64 -14.48
CA GLU A 19 -19.64 -2.91 -13.77
C GLU A 19 -19.45 -2.83 -12.25
N ILE A 20 -18.29 -3.28 -11.72
CA ILE A 20 -17.96 -3.17 -10.29
C ILE A 20 -17.85 -1.69 -9.90
N ILE A 21 -17.18 -0.86 -10.69
CA ILE A 21 -17.07 0.58 -10.45
C ILE A 21 -18.45 1.25 -10.48
N ASP A 22 -19.31 0.88 -11.43
CA ASP A 22 -20.67 1.43 -11.49
C ASP A 22 -21.50 1.01 -10.28
N ARG A 23 -21.42 -0.23 -9.83
CA ARG A 23 -22.07 -0.69 -8.59
C ARG A 23 -21.54 0.08 -7.36
N ALA A 24 -20.22 0.31 -7.27
CA ALA A 24 -19.62 1.09 -6.20
C ALA A 24 -20.17 2.53 -6.16
N ARG A 25 -20.32 3.17 -7.32
CA ARG A 25 -20.94 4.51 -7.44
C ARG A 25 -22.40 4.50 -6.98
N GLN A 26 -23.17 3.49 -7.40
CA GLN A 26 -24.60 3.37 -7.05
C GLN A 26 -24.82 3.23 -5.54
N VAL A 27 -23.92 2.59 -4.81
CA VAL A 27 -23.99 2.48 -3.34
C VAL A 27 -23.34 3.67 -2.61
N GLY A 28 -22.94 4.72 -3.34
CA GLY A 28 -22.45 5.97 -2.77
C GLY A 28 -20.95 5.98 -2.44
N ILE A 29 -20.15 5.11 -3.03
CA ILE A 29 -18.68 5.24 -3.00
C ILE A 29 -18.31 6.38 -3.96
N THR A 30 -17.60 7.37 -3.45
CA THR A 30 -17.23 8.58 -4.17
C THR A 30 -15.78 8.58 -4.63
N HIS A 31 -14.92 7.84 -3.95
CA HIS A 31 -13.49 7.72 -4.23
C HIS A 31 -13.00 6.32 -3.89
N ILE A 32 -12.03 5.82 -4.65
CA ILE A 32 -11.33 4.55 -4.40
C ILE A 32 -9.84 4.81 -4.37
N VAL A 33 -9.15 4.37 -3.31
CA VAL A 33 -7.69 4.35 -3.26
C VAL A 33 -7.19 3.02 -3.77
N LEU A 34 -6.24 3.06 -4.70
CA LEU A 34 -5.62 1.91 -5.35
C LEU A 34 -4.18 1.76 -4.82
N PRO A 35 -3.91 0.92 -3.83
CA PRO A 35 -2.54 0.68 -3.38
C PRO A 35 -1.80 -0.24 -4.37
N ASN A 36 -0.53 0.10 -4.64
CA ASN A 36 0.33 -0.71 -5.49
C ASN A 36 0.81 -1.98 -4.77
N VAL A 37 1.08 -3.03 -5.53
CA VAL A 37 1.69 -4.27 -5.02
C VAL A 37 3.17 -4.32 -5.39
N ASP A 38 3.51 -4.16 -6.66
CA ASP A 38 4.86 -4.33 -7.21
C ASP A 38 5.01 -3.62 -8.58
N SER A 39 6.16 -3.83 -9.21
CA SER A 39 6.46 -3.29 -10.54
C SER A 39 5.54 -3.84 -11.64
N GLU A 40 5.05 -5.07 -11.52
CA GLU A 40 4.20 -5.72 -12.52
C GLU A 40 2.76 -5.16 -12.47
N SER A 41 2.26 -4.85 -11.28
CA SER A 41 0.92 -4.33 -11.07
C SER A 41 0.79 -2.82 -11.35
N LEU A 42 1.89 -2.07 -11.26
CA LEU A 42 1.91 -0.62 -11.38
C LEU A 42 1.28 -0.08 -12.68
N PRO A 43 1.59 -0.60 -13.89
CA PRO A 43 0.98 -0.09 -15.12
C PRO A 43 -0.54 -0.19 -15.13
N ARG A 44 -1.08 -1.34 -14.71
CA ARG A 44 -2.53 -1.58 -14.66
C ARG A 44 -3.24 -0.65 -13.68
N MET A 45 -2.62 -0.38 -12.54
CA MET A 45 -3.12 0.57 -11.54
C MET A 45 -3.19 1.99 -12.11
N LEU A 46 -2.13 2.43 -12.80
CA LEU A 46 -2.08 3.76 -13.42
C LEU A 46 -3.06 3.90 -14.58
N ASP A 47 -3.23 2.85 -15.38
CA ASP A 47 -4.24 2.82 -16.46
C ASP A 47 -5.65 2.98 -15.89
N LEU A 48 -5.94 2.33 -14.76
CA LEU A 48 -7.23 2.47 -14.11
C LEU A 48 -7.45 3.88 -13.53
N GLU A 49 -6.45 4.44 -12.86
CA GLU A 49 -6.52 5.83 -12.38
C GLU A 49 -6.77 6.80 -13.54
N ALA A 50 -6.07 6.62 -14.67
CA ALA A 50 -6.24 7.46 -15.86
C ALA A 50 -7.63 7.30 -16.52
N ALA A 51 -8.21 6.09 -16.46
CA ALA A 51 -9.55 5.82 -16.99
C ALA A 51 -10.67 6.41 -16.11
N TYR A 52 -10.42 6.58 -14.81
CA TYR A 52 -11.39 7.10 -13.84
C TYR A 52 -10.79 8.25 -13.00
N PRO A 53 -10.40 9.36 -13.64
CA PRO A 53 -9.86 10.52 -12.95
C PRO A 53 -10.92 11.07 -11.98
N ASP A 54 -10.49 11.65 -10.86
CA ASP A 54 -11.35 12.16 -9.78
C ASP A 54 -12.17 11.06 -9.05
N TYR A 55 -11.96 9.79 -9.37
CA TYR A 55 -12.63 8.67 -8.72
C TYR A 55 -11.65 7.63 -8.18
N CYS A 56 -10.63 7.25 -8.95
CA CYS A 56 -9.57 6.33 -8.56
C CYS A 56 -8.28 7.10 -8.29
N PHE A 57 -7.62 6.79 -7.17
CA PHE A 57 -6.43 7.49 -6.70
C PHE A 57 -5.33 6.49 -6.36
N ALA A 58 -4.21 6.57 -7.04
CA ALA A 58 -3.09 5.65 -6.88
C ALA A 58 -2.23 5.97 -5.66
N ALA A 59 -1.87 4.93 -4.90
CA ALA A 59 -0.85 4.97 -3.87
C ALA A 59 0.33 4.09 -4.30
N ILE A 60 1.56 4.54 -4.06
CA ILE A 60 2.78 3.86 -4.53
C ILE A 60 3.48 3.14 -3.39
N GLY A 61 3.90 1.90 -3.61
CA GLY A 61 4.66 1.12 -2.64
C GLY A 61 5.00 -0.26 -3.16
N VAL A 62 5.76 -1.02 -2.37
CA VAL A 62 6.03 -2.43 -2.59
C VAL A 62 5.43 -3.23 -1.46
N HIS A 63 4.49 -4.10 -1.80
CA HIS A 63 3.83 -4.99 -0.86
C HIS A 63 4.83 -5.99 -0.26
N PRO A 64 4.75 -6.35 1.03
CA PRO A 64 5.72 -7.24 1.66
C PRO A 64 5.86 -8.62 0.99
N THR A 65 4.80 -9.14 0.37
CA THR A 65 4.86 -10.42 -0.37
C THR A 65 5.66 -10.34 -1.66
N SER A 66 5.91 -9.14 -2.19
CA SER A 66 6.77 -8.90 -3.36
C SER A 66 8.22 -8.58 -2.98
N ILE A 67 8.55 -8.59 -1.67
CA ILE A 67 9.91 -8.43 -1.18
C ILE A 67 10.64 -9.76 -1.22
N GLY A 68 11.61 -9.88 -2.12
CA GLY A 68 12.46 -11.05 -2.31
C GLY A 68 13.93 -10.69 -2.45
N GLU A 69 14.69 -11.54 -3.14
CA GLU A 69 16.13 -11.35 -3.35
C GLU A 69 16.45 -10.03 -4.06
N HIS A 70 15.58 -9.59 -4.98
CA HIS A 70 15.78 -8.41 -5.82
C HIS A 70 14.96 -7.19 -5.37
N PHE A 71 14.58 -7.11 -4.10
CA PHE A 71 13.71 -6.06 -3.56
C PHE A 71 14.23 -4.62 -3.76
N GLU A 72 15.55 -4.46 -3.89
CA GLU A 72 16.15 -3.15 -4.17
C GLU A 72 15.71 -2.59 -5.53
N THR A 73 15.47 -3.43 -6.52
CA THR A 73 14.95 -3.01 -7.84
C THR A 73 13.53 -2.46 -7.71
N GLU A 74 12.68 -3.14 -6.94
CA GLU A 74 11.32 -2.68 -6.64
C GLU A 74 11.35 -1.33 -5.91
N LEU A 75 12.19 -1.19 -4.89
CA LEU A 75 12.32 0.07 -4.15
C LEU A 75 12.86 1.22 -5.03
N GLN A 76 13.79 0.92 -5.94
CA GLN A 76 14.28 1.94 -6.88
C GLN A 76 13.19 2.43 -7.82
N LEU A 77 12.28 1.54 -8.26
CA LEU A 77 11.12 1.94 -9.05
C LEU A 77 10.21 2.88 -8.25
N VAL A 78 9.86 2.51 -7.02
CA VAL A 78 9.04 3.36 -6.14
C VAL A 78 9.67 4.74 -5.97
N ARG A 79 10.98 4.81 -5.70
CA ARG A 79 11.70 6.09 -5.58
C ARG A 79 11.58 6.93 -6.85
N THR A 80 11.80 6.31 -8.01
CA THR A 80 11.69 6.98 -9.32
C THR A 80 10.28 7.53 -9.54
N GLU A 81 9.26 6.76 -9.21
CA GLU A 81 7.87 7.17 -9.40
C GLU A 81 7.46 8.29 -8.42
N LEU A 82 7.98 8.29 -7.19
CA LEU A 82 7.78 9.39 -6.24
C LEU A 82 8.33 10.73 -6.74
N GLU A 83 9.41 10.71 -7.52
CA GLU A 83 10.01 11.91 -8.12
C GLU A 83 9.26 12.39 -9.37
N ARG A 84 8.52 11.50 -10.05
CA ARG A 84 7.88 11.80 -11.35
C ARG A 84 6.51 12.45 -11.22
N ARG A 85 5.75 12.15 -10.15
CA ARG A 85 4.38 12.64 -9.98
C ARG A 85 3.96 12.72 -8.51
N ALA A 86 2.86 13.40 -8.25
CA ALA A 86 2.20 13.35 -6.94
C ALA A 86 1.43 12.04 -6.75
N TRP A 87 1.46 11.52 -5.54
CA TRP A 87 0.75 10.33 -5.09
C TRP A 87 -0.14 10.66 -3.89
N VAL A 88 -1.19 9.87 -3.64
CA VAL A 88 -2.10 10.13 -2.51
C VAL A 88 -1.62 9.49 -1.20
N ALA A 89 -0.81 8.44 -1.29
CA ALA A 89 -0.24 7.72 -0.15
C ALA A 89 0.98 6.91 -0.57
N ILE A 90 1.76 6.45 0.41
CA ILE A 90 2.70 5.34 0.23
C ILE A 90 2.03 4.06 0.73
N GLY A 91 1.85 3.11 -0.17
CA GLY A 91 1.19 1.83 0.12
C GLY A 91 0.89 1.00 -1.15
N GLU A 92 0.73 -0.29 -0.95
CA GLU A 92 0.67 -1.00 0.32
C GLU A 92 2.08 -1.41 0.75
N ILE A 93 2.44 -1.18 2.02
CA ILE A 93 3.76 -1.46 2.58
C ILE A 93 3.60 -2.17 3.93
N GLY A 94 4.62 -2.87 4.40
CA GLY A 94 4.52 -3.51 5.72
C GLY A 94 5.28 -4.82 5.83
N ILE A 95 4.75 -5.75 6.64
CA ILE A 95 5.37 -7.05 6.92
C ILE A 95 4.31 -8.15 6.84
N ASP A 96 4.63 -9.22 6.08
CA ASP A 96 3.81 -10.43 5.94
C ASP A 96 4.67 -11.67 6.27
N LEU A 97 4.29 -12.41 7.31
CA LEU A 97 4.97 -13.63 7.73
C LEU A 97 4.08 -14.87 7.58
N TYR A 98 2.96 -14.72 6.90
CA TYR A 98 2.04 -15.82 6.64
C TYR A 98 2.57 -16.75 5.53
N TRP A 99 3.00 -16.16 4.40
CA TRP A 99 3.42 -16.93 3.23
C TRP A 99 4.87 -17.38 3.30
N ASP A 100 5.77 -16.45 3.61
CA ASP A 100 7.21 -16.73 3.66
C ASP A 100 7.89 -15.84 4.71
N LYS A 101 8.73 -16.44 5.55
CA LYS A 101 9.51 -15.76 6.58
C LYS A 101 10.96 -15.52 6.19
N THR A 102 11.38 -16.07 5.05
CA THR A 102 12.77 -16.05 4.59
C THR A 102 13.29 -14.62 4.44
N TYR A 103 12.45 -13.71 3.94
CA TYR A 103 12.84 -12.34 3.63
C TYR A 103 12.42 -11.31 4.70
N LEU A 104 12.17 -11.73 5.95
CA LEU A 104 11.82 -10.81 7.02
C LEU A 104 12.82 -9.65 7.17
N PRO A 105 14.16 -9.85 7.16
CA PRO A 105 15.09 -8.72 7.24
C PRO A 105 14.92 -7.73 6.08
N GLN A 106 14.70 -8.22 4.87
CA GLN A 106 14.48 -7.39 3.69
C GLN A 106 13.13 -6.65 3.76
N GLN A 107 12.08 -7.32 4.24
CA GLN A 107 10.78 -6.68 4.47
C GLN A 107 10.90 -5.52 5.47
N ILE A 108 11.63 -5.69 6.58
CA ILE A 108 11.87 -4.61 7.56
C ILE A 108 12.61 -3.44 6.90
N ILE A 109 13.68 -3.71 6.16
CA ILE A 109 14.46 -2.67 5.45
C ILE A 109 13.58 -1.93 4.44
N ALA A 110 12.83 -2.67 3.61
CA ALA A 110 11.93 -2.11 2.61
C ALA A 110 10.83 -1.27 3.26
N PHE A 111 10.22 -1.76 4.34
CA PHE A 111 9.20 -1.04 5.08
C PHE A 111 9.73 0.27 5.64
N GLN A 112 10.85 0.25 6.37
CA GLN A 112 11.44 1.46 6.96
C GLN A 112 11.86 2.49 5.90
N ARG A 113 12.43 2.05 4.78
CA ARG A 113 12.78 2.96 3.67
C ARG A 113 11.55 3.66 3.10
N GLN A 114 10.45 2.95 2.94
CA GLN A 114 9.19 3.51 2.46
C GLN A 114 8.52 4.43 3.50
N LEU A 115 8.70 4.18 4.80
CA LEU A 115 8.30 5.11 5.87
C LEU A 115 9.13 6.40 5.84
N ASP A 116 10.43 6.31 5.56
CA ASP A 116 11.28 7.50 5.38
C ASP A 116 10.79 8.36 4.22
N TRP A 117 10.43 7.75 3.09
CA TRP A 117 9.84 8.47 1.95
C TRP A 117 8.47 9.07 2.29
N ALA A 118 7.65 8.38 3.07
CA ALA A 118 6.36 8.93 3.51
C ALA A 118 6.55 10.24 4.31
N LEU A 119 7.56 10.30 5.16
CA LEU A 119 7.92 11.54 5.87
C LEU A 119 8.51 12.59 4.93
N GLU A 120 9.43 12.21 4.02
CA GLU A 120 10.07 13.11 3.05
C GLU A 120 9.02 13.79 2.15
N TYR A 121 8.06 13.04 1.64
CA TYR A 121 7.00 13.55 0.74
C TYR A 121 5.73 14.00 1.47
N ASN A 122 5.72 13.92 2.81
CA ASN A 122 4.54 14.23 3.65
C ASN A 122 3.28 13.47 3.22
N LEU A 123 3.43 12.20 2.86
CA LEU A 123 2.34 11.31 2.45
C LEU A 123 1.89 10.42 3.61
N PRO A 124 0.59 10.07 3.70
CA PRO A 124 0.14 9.02 4.59
C PRO A 124 0.59 7.65 4.10
N VAL A 125 0.57 6.64 4.99
CA VAL A 125 0.92 5.26 4.66
C VAL A 125 -0.28 4.32 4.78
N ILE A 126 -0.32 3.30 3.93
CA ILE A 126 -1.26 2.18 4.00
C ILE A 126 -0.44 0.94 4.37
N ILE A 127 -0.65 0.44 5.59
CA ILE A 127 0.19 -0.60 6.19
C ILE A 127 -0.51 -1.95 6.15
N HIS A 128 0.13 -2.93 5.54
CA HIS A 128 -0.19 -4.34 5.59
C HIS A 128 0.46 -5.02 6.79
N VAL A 129 -0.31 -5.81 7.52
CA VAL A 129 0.21 -6.65 8.61
C VAL A 129 -0.47 -8.00 8.57
N ARG A 130 0.32 -9.07 8.43
CA ARG A 130 -0.20 -10.44 8.51
C ARG A 130 0.79 -11.33 9.24
N ASP A 131 0.38 -11.89 10.37
CA ASP A 131 1.20 -12.72 11.26
C ASP A 131 2.53 -12.06 11.68
N ALA A 132 2.56 -10.70 11.73
CA ALA A 132 3.77 -9.90 11.91
C ALA A 132 3.54 -8.63 12.74
N PHE A 133 2.55 -8.62 13.65
CA PHE A 133 2.21 -7.40 14.38
C PHE A 133 3.39 -6.86 15.19
N ARG A 134 4.10 -7.72 15.94
CA ARG A 134 5.22 -7.30 16.77
C ARG A 134 6.38 -6.75 15.94
N GLU A 135 6.75 -7.45 14.86
CA GLU A 135 7.80 -7.03 13.93
C GLU A 135 7.48 -5.68 13.30
N THR A 136 6.20 -5.47 12.94
CA THR A 136 5.72 -4.21 12.37
C THR A 136 5.81 -3.07 13.39
N MET A 137 5.37 -3.29 14.65
CA MET A 137 5.44 -2.27 15.69
C MET A 137 6.89 -1.95 16.09
N ASP A 138 7.78 -2.94 16.12
CA ASP A 138 9.21 -2.74 16.37
C ASP A 138 9.85 -1.93 15.23
N ALA A 139 9.49 -2.22 13.97
CA ALA A 139 9.96 -1.44 12.79
C ALA A 139 9.42 -0.01 12.78
N LEU A 140 8.21 0.23 13.31
CA LEU A 140 7.60 1.55 13.46
C LEU A 140 8.13 2.35 14.64
N ALA A 141 8.73 1.70 15.66
CA ALA A 141 9.16 2.38 16.88
C ALA A 141 10.06 3.61 16.62
N PRO A 142 11.03 3.60 15.67
CA PRO A 142 11.85 4.79 15.34
C PRO A 142 11.06 5.97 14.77
N TYR A 143 9.83 5.75 14.34
CA TYR A 143 8.95 6.73 13.67
C TYR A 143 7.94 7.37 14.62
N ARG A 144 7.85 6.90 15.86
CA ARG A 144 6.98 7.50 16.89
C ARG A 144 7.30 9.00 17.02
N ASN A 145 6.26 9.80 17.01
CA ASN A 145 6.35 11.28 17.15
C ASN A 145 7.06 12.02 16.00
N LYS A 146 7.33 11.36 14.85
CA LYS A 146 7.89 12.03 13.66
C LYS A 146 6.83 12.61 12.71
N GLY A 147 5.55 12.51 13.07
CA GLY A 147 4.46 13.03 12.24
C GLY A 147 3.98 12.05 11.16
N LEU A 148 4.40 10.78 11.21
CA LEU A 148 3.88 9.74 10.33
C LEU A 148 2.37 9.59 10.54
N ARG A 149 1.62 9.46 9.44
CA ARG A 149 0.16 9.30 9.44
C ARG A 149 -0.18 8.13 8.54
N GLY A 150 -1.24 7.40 8.85
CA GLY A 150 -1.67 6.30 7.99
C GLY A 150 -2.73 5.42 8.62
N VAL A 151 -2.93 4.28 8.00
CA VAL A 151 -3.89 3.27 8.42
C VAL A 151 -3.25 1.88 8.36
N PHE A 152 -3.64 1.02 9.30
CA PHE A 152 -3.45 -0.41 9.17
C PHE A 152 -4.61 -0.98 8.36
N HIS A 153 -4.30 -1.53 7.19
CA HIS A 153 -5.29 -2.16 6.34
C HIS A 153 -5.69 -3.52 6.92
N SER A 154 -7.00 -3.83 6.88
CA SER A 154 -7.54 -5.14 7.29
C SER A 154 -6.99 -5.65 8.64
N PHE A 155 -6.92 -4.74 9.62
CA PHE A 155 -6.36 -5.04 10.94
C PHE A 155 -7.09 -6.23 11.60
N THR A 156 -6.33 -7.27 11.97
CA THR A 156 -6.84 -8.52 12.56
C THR A 156 -6.49 -8.69 14.05
N GLY A 157 -5.82 -7.71 14.65
CA GLY A 157 -5.45 -7.72 16.05
C GLY A 157 -6.61 -7.47 17.01
N GLY A 158 -6.38 -7.66 18.30
CA GLY A 158 -7.31 -7.37 19.37
C GLY A 158 -7.33 -5.88 19.78
N ILE A 159 -8.17 -5.57 20.75
CA ILE A 159 -8.34 -4.19 21.23
C ILE A 159 -7.07 -3.64 21.91
N ASP A 160 -6.26 -4.48 22.54
CA ASP A 160 -5.05 -4.05 23.21
C ASP A 160 -3.97 -3.68 22.17
N GLU A 161 -3.83 -4.47 21.10
CA GLU A 161 -2.96 -4.17 19.95
C GLU A 161 -3.41 -2.92 19.21
N ALA A 162 -4.73 -2.70 19.07
CA ALA A 162 -5.26 -1.50 18.43
C ALA A 162 -5.06 -0.21 19.25
N ARG A 163 -4.70 -0.32 20.52
CA ARG A 163 -4.41 0.83 21.40
C ARG A 163 -2.92 1.14 21.51
N GLU A 164 -2.05 0.24 21.09
CA GLU A 164 -0.61 0.42 21.10
C GLU A 164 -0.15 1.44 20.06
#